data_8857ac2bc8ce6d7643094fa308244536
#
_entry.id   8857ac2bc8ce6d7643094fa308244536
#
_cell.length_a   1.000
_cell.length_b   1.000
_cell.length_c   1.000
_cell.angle_alpha   90.00
_cell.angle_beta   90.00
_cell.angle_gamma   90.00
#
_symmetry.space_group_name_H-M   'P 1'
#
loop_
_entity.id
_entity.type
_entity.pdbx_description
1 polymer ?
#
loop_
_entity_poly.entity_id
_entity_poly.type
_entity_poly.pdbx_seq_one_letter_code
_entity_poly.pdbx_strand_id
1 'polypeptide(L)'
;MRGHRPVCLAIATNDGLGLNAKNLATLLAYRDIYFVPFGQDAPFVKPNSLESEFARIADTVVEALEGRQLQPMLLQRVAAPWATAAAVAQSGGAL
;
A
#
# COMPACT_ATOMS: atom_id res chain seq x y z
N MET A 1 10.55 18.53 -13.69
CA MET A 1 9.45 19.36 -13.68
C MET A 1 9.55 20.41 -12.69
N ARG A 2 9.57 21.60 -13.16
CA ARG A 2 9.70 22.69 -12.29
C ARG A 2 8.46 22.86 -11.47
N GLY A 3 8.58 23.06 -10.22
CA GLY A 3 7.45 23.24 -9.33
C GLY A 3 6.88 21.97 -8.72
N HIS A 4 7.29 20.82 -9.21
CA HIS A 4 6.81 19.56 -8.65
C HIS A 4 7.64 19.18 -7.44
N ARG A 5 6.96 18.90 -6.36
CA ARG A 5 7.58 18.45 -5.13
C ARG A 5 6.92 17.17 -4.70
N PRO A 6 7.62 16.06 -4.79
CA PRO A 6 6.99 14.80 -4.40
C PRO A 6 6.67 14.79 -2.91
N VAL A 7 5.53 14.24 -2.59
CA VAL A 7 5.09 14.03 -1.22
C VAL A 7 4.99 12.55 -0.99
N CYS A 8 5.65 12.06 0.04
CA CYS A 8 5.59 10.65 0.39
C CYS A 8 4.72 10.49 1.63
N LEU A 9 3.73 9.65 1.56
CA LEU A 9 2.79 9.44 2.65
C LEU A 9 2.96 8.05 3.24
N ALA A 10 3.08 7.99 4.55
CA ALA A 10 3.05 6.75 5.29
C ALA A 10 1.70 6.66 5.98
N ILE A 11 1.04 5.53 5.87
CA ILE A 11 -0.31 5.33 6.38
C ILE A 11 -0.26 4.52 7.66
N ALA A 12 -1.04 4.94 8.64
CA ALA A 12 -1.27 4.14 9.84
C ALA A 12 -2.65 4.51 10.34
N THR A 13 -3.65 3.73 9.97
CA THR A 13 -5.03 4.04 10.31
C THR A 13 -5.83 2.77 10.52
N ASN A 14 -6.77 2.79 11.44
CA ASN A 14 -7.67 1.67 11.67
C ASN A 14 -8.87 1.70 10.73
N ASP A 15 -8.98 2.72 9.89
CA ASP A 15 -10.18 2.91 9.09
C ASP A 15 -9.88 3.23 7.62
N GLY A 16 -8.74 2.79 7.13
CA GLY A 16 -8.33 3.10 5.76
C GLY A 16 -9.24 2.52 4.71
N LEU A 17 -9.87 1.39 4.99
CA LEU A 17 -10.81 0.76 4.06
C LEU A 17 -12.25 1.07 4.42
N GLY A 18 -12.48 1.89 5.45
CA GLY A 18 -13.81 2.29 5.86
C GLY A 18 -14.09 3.74 5.47
N LEU A 19 -14.36 4.57 6.47
CA LEU A 19 -14.73 5.96 6.20
C LEU A 19 -13.61 6.75 5.52
N ASN A 20 -12.37 6.38 5.74
CA ASN A 20 -11.25 7.07 5.13
C ASN A 20 -10.91 6.57 3.73
N ALA A 21 -11.60 5.56 3.23
CA ALA A 21 -11.29 5.01 1.91
C ALA A 21 -11.43 6.05 0.82
N LYS A 22 -12.41 6.92 0.95
CA LYS A 22 -12.65 7.97 -0.02
C LYS A 22 -11.48 8.94 -0.08
N ASN A 23 -10.96 9.34 1.07
CA ASN A 23 -9.82 10.24 1.11
C ASN A 23 -8.56 9.58 0.56
N LEU A 24 -8.35 8.32 0.87
CA LEU A 24 -7.23 7.57 0.36
C LEU A 24 -7.30 7.48 -1.16
N ALA A 25 -8.48 7.18 -1.71
CA ALA A 25 -8.66 7.09 -3.14
C ALA A 25 -8.37 8.42 -3.82
N THR A 26 -8.78 9.51 -3.20
CA THR A 26 -8.51 10.84 -3.73
C THR A 26 -7.01 11.08 -3.81
N LEU A 27 -6.28 10.75 -2.77
CA LEU A 27 -4.83 10.97 -2.73
C LEU A 27 -4.10 10.06 -3.71
N LEU A 28 -4.59 8.85 -3.92
CA LEU A 28 -3.98 7.94 -4.88
C LEU A 28 -4.03 8.46 -6.31
N ALA A 29 -4.96 9.35 -6.60
CA ALA A 29 -5.09 9.91 -7.93
C ALA A 29 -4.18 11.09 -8.18
N TYR A 30 -3.53 11.61 -7.16
CA TYR A 30 -2.68 12.79 -7.31
C TYR A 30 -1.30 12.39 -7.83
N ARG A 31 -0.79 13.22 -8.75
CA ARG A 31 0.39 12.93 -9.51
C ARG A 31 1.67 12.95 -8.70
N ASP A 32 1.82 13.86 -7.78
CA ASP A 32 3.06 14.01 -7.03
C ASP A 32 2.99 13.43 -5.63
N ILE A 33 1.99 12.60 -5.36
CA ILE A 33 1.85 11.94 -4.08
C ILE A 33 2.22 10.48 -4.25
N TYR A 34 3.17 10.02 -3.44
CA TYR A 34 3.66 8.65 -3.47
C TYR A 34 3.44 8.02 -2.11
N PHE A 35 3.13 6.74 -2.10
CA PHE A 35 2.82 6.05 -0.86
C PHE A 35 3.94 5.12 -0.47
N VAL A 36 4.32 5.17 0.79
CA VAL A 36 5.15 4.12 1.37
C VAL A 36 4.30 2.85 1.29
N PRO A 37 4.82 1.76 0.71
CA PRO A 37 4.03 0.55 0.54
C PRO A 37 3.27 0.17 1.81
N PHE A 38 2.02 -0.21 1.66
CA PHE A 38 1.13 -0.44 2.78
C PHE A 38 0.23 -1.64 2.52
N GLY A 39 -0.37 -2.13 3.58
CA GLY A 39 -1.30 -3.23 3.49
C GLY A 39 -2.12 -3.32 4.76
N GLN A 40 -2.94 -4.35 4.84
CA GLN A 40 -3.70 -4.62 6.05
C GLN A 40 -2.74 -5.24 7.06
N ASP A 41 -2.72 -4.67 8.27
CA ASP A 41 -1.83 -5.21 9.30
C ASP A 41 -2.49 -6.32 10.12
N ALA A 42 -3.80 -6.28 10.28
CA ALA A 42 -4.51 -7.32 11.04
C ALA A 42 -5.89 -7.54 10.43
N PRO A 43 -5.97 -8.13 9.22
CA PRO A 43 -7.23 -8.18 8.47
C PRO A 43 -8.34 -8.97 9.14
N PHE A 44 -7.99 -9.90 10.01
CA PHE A 44 -9.03 -10.74 10.66
C PHE A 44 -9.53 -10.15 11.97
N VAL A 45 -8.82 -9.17 12.51
CA VAL A 45 -9.20 -8.48 13.73
C VAL A 45 -9.66 -7.06 13.42
N LYS A 46 -8.93 -6.40 12.52
CA LYS A 46 -9.21 -5.03 12.12
C LYS A 46 -9.28 -4.98 10.60
N PRO A 47 -10.40 -5.39 10.02
CA PRO A 47 -10.48 -5.54 8.56
C PRO A 47 -10.30 -4.26 7.77
N ASN A 48 -10.52 -3.11 8.39
CA ASN A 48 -10.38 -1.84 7.69
C ASN A 48 -9.04 -1.14 7.96
N SER A 49 -8.18 -1.76 8.73
CA SER A 49 -6.93 -1.14 9.14
C SER A 49 -5.87 -1.24 8.04
N LEU A 50 -5.16 -0.16 7.83
CA LEU A 50 -4.05 -0.13 6.86
C LEU A 50 -2.82 0.45 7.54
N GLU A 51 -1.67 -0.12 7.23
CA GLU A 51 -0.42 0.37 7.77
C GLU A 51 0.69 0.25 6.74
N SER A 52 1.50 1.30 6.62
CA SER A 52 2.67 1.29 5.76
C SER A 52 3.82 0.53 6.41
N GLU A 53 4.69 -0.01 5.56
CA GLU A 53 5.92 -0.63 6.01
C GLU A 53 6.96 0.48 6.16
N PHE A 54 7.16 0.97 7.35
CA PHE A 54 8.02 2.13 7.59
C PHE A 54 9.47 1.89 7.20
N ALA A 55 9.90 0.65 7.16
CA ALA A 55 11.25 0.35 6.71
C ALA A 55 11.49 0.71 5.24
N ARG A 56 10.43 0.97 4.50
CA ARG A 56 10.53 1.32 3.09
C ARG A 56 10.43 2.80 2.81
N ILE A 57 10.47 3.63 3.85
CA ILE A 57 10.35 5.07 3.65
C ILE A 57 11.49 5.60 2.79
N ALA A 58 12.71 5.22 3.09
CA ALA A 58 13.85 5.74 2.34
C ALA A 58 13.79 5.35 0.87
N ASP A 59 13.44 4.10 0.59
CA ASP A 59 13.31 3.64 -0.80
C ASP A 59 12.19 4.36 -1.52
N THR A 60 11.10 4.65 -0.79
CA THR A 60 9.99 5.39 -1.37
C THR A 60 10.41 6.79 -1.77
N VAL A 61 11.19 7.45 -0.92
CA VAL A 61 11.66 8.80 -1.22
C VAL A 61 12.56 8.78 -2.45
N VAL A 62 13.46 7.82 -2.54
CA VAL A 62 14.35 7.72 -3.68
C VAL A 62 13.56 7.56 -4.99
N GLU A 63 12.58 6.68 -4.99
CA GLU A 63 11.77 6.48 -6.19
C GLU A 63 10.90 7.69 -6.49
N ALA A 64 10.37 8.34 -5.47
CA ALA A 64 9.52 9.51 -5.66
C ALA A 64 10.30 10.66 -6.28
N LEU A 65 11.56 10.81 -5.94
CA LEU A 65 12.40 11.85 -6.54
C LEU A 65 12.60 11.60 -8.02
N GLU A 66 12.45 10.36 -8.47
CA GLU A 66 12.52 10.02 -9.88
C GLU A 66 11.14 9.97 -10.52
N GLY A 67 10.11 10.37 -9.80
CA GLY A 67 8.75 10.38 -10.32
C GLY A 67 8.09 9.03 -10.36
N ARG A 68 8.55 8.07 -9.56
CA ARG A 68 8.02 6.72 -9.57
C ARG A 68 7.48 6.32 -8.21
N GLN A 69 6.42 5.54 -8.22
CA GLN A 69 5.89 4.92 -7.01
C GLN A 69 6.66 3.63 -6.75
N LEU A 70 7.22 3.49 -5.54
CA LEU A 70 7.89 2.26 -5.15
C LEU A 70 6.91 1.10 -5.20
N GLN A 71 7.29 0.03 -5.88
CA GLN A 71 6.44 -1.15 -6.04
C GLN A 71 7.04 -2.35 -5.34
N PRO A 72 6.25 -3.24 -4.84
CA PRO A 72 4.78 -3.22 -4.86
C PRO A 72 4.25 -2.22 -3.84
N MET A 73 3.23 -1.46 -4.23
CA MET A 73 2.63 -0.48 -3.33
C MET A 73 1.71 -1.14 -2.30
N LEU A 74 0.98 -2.16 -2.72
CA LEU A 74 0.07 -2.89 -1.84
C LEU A 74 0.74 -4.17 -1.38
N LEU A 75 0.84 -4.33 -0.07
CA LEU A 75 1.55 -5.45 0.54
C LEU A 75 0.58 -6.47 1.10
N GLN A 76 0.92 -7.74 0.95
CA GLN A 76 0.20 -8.80 1.62
C GLN A 76 1.03 -9.21 2.83
N ARG A 77 0.66 -8.74 4.00
CA ARG A 77 1.46 -8.89 5.20
C ARG A 77 1.03 -10.06 6.06
N VAL A 78 -0.22 -10.47 5.92
CA VAL A 78 -0.79 -11.55 6.72
C VAL A 78 -1.49 -12.51 5.77
N ALA A 79 -1.12 -13.79 5.83
CA ALA A 79 -1.76 -14.78 4.99
C ALA A 79 -3.15 -15.11 5.54
N ALA A 80 -4.14 -15.15 4.65
CA ALA A 80 -5.48 -15.56 5.03
C ALA A 80 -5.50 -17.05 5.32
N PRO A 81 -6.39 -17.52 6.19
CA PRO A 81 -6.47 -18.95 6.47
C PRO A 81 -6.68 -19.81 5.22
N TRP A 82 -7.41 -19.30 4.24
CA TRP A 82 -7.65 -20.04 3.01
C TRP A 82 -6.55 -19.84 1.97
N ALA A 83 -5.60 -18.97 2.24
CA ALA A 83 -4.62 -18.57 1.24
C ALA A 83 -3.73 -19.71 0.78
N THR A 84 -3.40 -20.63 1.67
CA THR A 84 -2.54 -21.73 1.31
C THR A 84 -3.17 -22.60 0.25
N ALA A 85 -4.43 -22.97 0.44
CA ALA A 85 -5.13 -23.77 -0.55
C ALA A 85 -5.29 -23.01 -1.86
N ALA A 86 -5.62 -21.75 -1.77
CA ALA A 86 -5.76 -20.91 -2.96
C ALA A 86 -4.42 -20.77 -3.69
N ALA A 87 -3.36 -20.60 -2.95
CA ALA A 87 -2.05 -20.47 -3.55
C ALA A 87 -1.63 -21.76 -4.26
N VAL A 88 -1.93 -22.89 -3.65
CA VAL A 88 -1.65 -24.18 -4.29
C VAL A 88 -2.46 -24.33 -5.58
N ALA A 89 -3.72 -23.96 -5.51
CA ALA A 89 -4.58 -24.06 -6.68
C ALA A 89 -4.11 -23.16 -7.80
N GLN A 90 -3.54 -22.04 -7.48
CA GLN A 90 -3.14 -21.06 -8.45
C GLN A 90 -1.67 -21.12 -8.84
N SER A 91 -0.90 -21.93 -8.14
CA SER A 91 0.52 -21.93 -8.38
C SER A 91 0.85 -22.38 -9.79
N GLY A 92 0.00 -23.17 -10.37
CA GLY A 92 0.20 -23.50 -11.74
C GLY A 92 -0.55 -22.58 -12.65
N GLY A 93 -1.41 -21.83 -12.14
CA GLY A 93 -2.25 -20.98 -12.93
C GLY A 93 -1.78 -19.63 -13.02
N ALA A 94 -0.93 -19.25 -12.46
CA ALA A 94 -0.44 -18.00 -12.59
C ALA A 94 -1.40 -16.99 -12.54
N LEU A 95 -1.64 -16.45 -11.88
CA LEU A 95 -2.41 -15.30 -11.91
C LEU A 95 -2.02 -14.40 -12.90
#